data_29a352af0ed9b861ba528d207526aa7e
#
_entry.id   29a352af0ed9b861ba528d207526aa7e
#
_cell.length_a   1.000
_cell.length_b   1.000
_cell.length_c   1.000
_cell.angle_alpha   90.00
_cell.angle_beta   90.00
_cell.angle_gamma   90.00
#
_symmetry.space_group_name_H-M   'P 1'
#
loop_
_entity.id
_entity.type
_entity.pdbx_description
1 polymer ?
#
loop_
_entity_poly.entity_id
_entity_poly.type
_entity_poly.pdbx_seq_one_letter_code
_entity_poly.pdbx_strand_id
1 'polypeptide(L)'
;MGDTVAVGVASDEVVKLYKPNIPVIPLEQRIEMFQALRCVDIVLPYHELDYLSICREVNADIFVIGEDWGRKPHNQDVENYFNEHGKKVVQIKYNPRNSSTKIKQAAIKQFQKNQDAKRKTV
;
A
#
# COMPACT_ATOMS: atom_id res chain seq x y z
N MET A 1 7.20 -14.35 8.37
CA MET A 1 6.07 -15.18 7.94
C MET A 1 6.38 -16.07 6.74
N GLY A 2 7.27 -15.70 5.87
CA GLY A 2 7.65 -16.49 4.70
C GLY A 2 9.10 -16.29 4.34
N ASP A 3 9.62 -17.17 3.48
CA ASP A 3 11.03 -17.13 3.04
C ASP A 3 11.24 -16.15 1.89
N THR A 4 10.20 -15.95 1.08
CA THR A 4 10.21 -15.02 -0.06
C THR A 4 9.13 -13.97 0.12
N VAL A 5 9.50 -12.70 -0.03
CA VAL A 5 8.58 -11.57 0.11
C VAL A 5 8.32 -10.94 -1.25
N ALA A 6 7.05 -10.96 -1.66
CA ALA A 6 6.58 -10.28 -2.86
C ALA A 6 5.70 -9.09 -2.45
N VAL A 7 5.94 -7.93 -3.06
CA VAL A 7 5.16 -6.71 -2.80
C VAL A 7 4.41 -6.33 -4.06
N GLY A 8 3.09 -6.21 -3.95
CA GLY A 8 2.24 -5.66 -4.99
C GLY A 8 2.13 -4.14 -4.85
N VAL A 9 2.39 -3.41 -5.92
CA VAL A 9 2.34 -1.95 -5.95
C VAL A 9 1.23 -1.50 -6.88
N ALA A 10 0.28 -0.74 -6.34
CA ALA A 10 -0.85 -0.22 -7.12
C ALA A 10 -0.39 0.80 -8.17
N SER A 11 -0.87 0.66 -9.40
CA SER A 11 -0.69 1.68 -10.42
C SER A 11 -1.41 2.98 -10.03
N ASP A 12 -1.07 4.08 -10.68
CA ASP A 12 -1.70 5.36 -10.40
C ASP A 12 -3.20 5.32 -10.71
N GLU A 13 -3.61 4.58 -11.73
CA GLU A 13 -5.02 4.37 -12.09
C GLU A 13 -5.77 3.61 -11.00
N VAL A 14 -5.16 2.58 -10.42
CA VAL A 14 -5.76 1.81 -9.32
C VAL A 14 -5.91 2.68 -8.07
N VAL A 15 -4.91 3.47 -7.73
CA VAL A 15 -4.97 4.38 -6.58
C VAL A 15 -6.13 5.38 -6.73
N LYS A 16 -6.36 5.89 -7.93
CA LYS A 16 -7.47 6.81 -8.21
C LYS A 16 -8.86 6.18 -7.99
N LEU A 17 -8.98 4.87 -8.08
CA LEU A 17 -10.27 4.18 -7.89
C LEU A 17 -10.76 4.24 -6.45
N TYR A 18 -9.87 4.30 -5.48
CA TYR A 18 -10.23 4.26 -4.06
C TYR A 18 -9.68 5.42 -3.23
N LYS A 19 -8.88 6.30 -3.82
CA LYS A 19 -8.36 7.49 -3.15
C LYS A 19 -8.67 8.73 -3.98
N PRO A 20 -9.02 9.87 -3.33
CA PRO A 20 -9.37 11.09 -4.06
C PRO A 20 -8.16 11.79 -4.68
N ASN A 21 -6.95 11.50 -4.22
CA ASN A 21 -5.74 12.18 -4.65
C ASN A 21 -4.86 11.30 -5.53
N ILE A 22 -4.20 11.93 -6.51
CA ILE A 22 -3.17 11.27 -7.33
C ILE A 22 -1.92 11.07 -6.46
N PRO A 23 -1.24 9.91 -6.54
CA PRO A 23 0.02 9.71 -5.83
C PRO A 23 1.06 10.75 -6.25
N VAL A 24 1.77 11.31 -5.27
CA VAL A 24 2.85 12.29 -5.53
C VAL A 24 4.04 11.60 -6.18
N ILE A 25 4.33 10.35 -5.76
CA ILE A 25 5.43 9.56 -6.31
C ILE A 25 4.88 8.64 -7.40
N PRO A 26 5.39 8.74 -8.65
CA PRO A 26 4.94 7.88 -9.74
C PRO A 26 5.20 6.39 -9.49
N LEU A 27 4.46 5.53 -10.20
CA LEU A 27 4.55 4.08 -10.05
C LEU A 27 5.99 3.56 -10.19
N GLU A 28 6.73 3.99 -11.20
CA GLU A 28 8.10 3.54 -11.44
C GLU A 28 9.02 3.82 -10.25
N GLN A 29 8.90 4.98 -9.64
CA GLN A 29 9.68 5.36 -8.48
C GLN A 29 9.26 4.59 -7.23
N ARG A 30 7.96 4.34 -7.07
CA ARG A 30 7.48 3.50 -5.96
C ARG A 30 8.00 2.07 -6.06
N ILE A 31 8.04 1.52 -7.26
CA ILE A 31 8.64 0.20 -7.51
C ILE A 31 10.12 0.19 -7.12
N GLU A 32 10.88 1.18 -7.56
CA GLU A 32 12.30 1.31 -7.23
C GLU A 32 12.54 1.38 -5.71
N MET A 33 11.69 2.10 -5.00
CA MET A 33 11.79 2.20 -3.53
C MET A 33 11.62 0.85 -2.87
N PHE A 34 10.64 0.06 -3.30
CA PHE A 34 10.44 -1.28 -2.75
C PHE A 34 11.55 -2.25 -3.15
N GLN A 35 12.08 -2.14 -4.36
CA GLN A 35 13.21 -2.96 -4.82
C GLN A 35 14.49 -2.70 -4.01
N ALA A 36 14.63 -1.51 -3.44
CA ALA A 36 15.78 -1.15 -2.61
C ALA A 36 15.72 -1.74 -1.18
N LEU A 37 14.58 -2.27 -0.76
CA LEU A 37 14.42 -2.86 0.56
C LEU A 37 15.00 -4.28 0.60
N ARG A 38 15.85 -4.56 1.60
CA ARG A 38 16.49 -5.87 1.76
C ARG A 38 15.52 -7.02 1.90
N CYS A 39 14.41 -6.79 2.59
CA CYS A 39 13.42 -7.83 2.88
C CYS A 39 12.50 -8.14 1.70
N VAL A 40 12.56 -7.39 0.62
CA VAL A 40 11.69 -7.57 -0.55
C VAL A 40 12.44 -8.29 -1.65
N ASP A 41 11.90 -9.44 -2.09
CA ASP A 41 12.49 -10.27 -3.14
C ASP A 41 11.89 -9.97 -4.52
N ILE A 42 10.58 -9.73 -4.56
CA ILE A 42 9.82 -9.54 -5.80
C ILE A 42 8.94 -8.30 -5.66
N VAL A 43 8.93 -7.44 -6.67
CA VAL A 43 8.02 -6.29 -6.75
C VAL A 43 7.19 -6.41 -8.02
N LEU A 44 5.86 -6.38 -7.87
CA LEU A 44 4.92 -6.52 -8.97
C LEU A 44 3.96 -5.33 -9.00
N PRO A 45 3.85 -4.61 -10.11
CA PRO A 45 2.79 -3.62 -10.27
C PRO A 45 1.46 -4.32 -10.57
N TYR A 46 0.35 -3.73 -10.12
CA TYR A 46 -0.97 -4.17 -10.55
C TYR A 46 -1.77 -2.98 -11.06
N HIS A 47 -2.46 -3.20 -12.17
CA HIS A 47 -3.18 -2.16 -12.91
C HIS A 47 -4.70 -2.26 -12.77
N GLU A 48 -5.17 -3.30 -12.07
CA GLU A 48 -6.58 -3.53 -11.79
C GLU A 48 -6.74 -3.93 -10.32
N LEU A 49 -7.91 -3.70 -9.73
CA LEU A 49 -8.22 -4.14 -8.37
C LEU A 49 -8.46 -5.67 -8.34
N ASP A 50 -7.45 -6.41 -8.73
CA ASP A 50 -7.46 -7.87 -8.78
C ASP A 50 -6.21 -8.43 -8.10
N TYR A 51 -6.27 -8.57 -6.79
CA TYR A 51 -5.17 -9.15 -6.02
C TYR A 51 -4.97 -10.63 -6.29
N LEU A 52 -6.03 -11.32 -6.73
CA LEU A 52 -5.99 -12.75 -6.98
C LEU A 52 -5.02 -13.11 -8.10
N SER A 53 -5.01 -12.35 -9.19
CA SER A 53 -4.09 -12.56 -10.31
C SER A 53 -2.63 -12.49 -9.86
N ILE A 54 -2.30 -11.53 -9.02
CA ILE A 54 -0.93 -11.38 -8.49
C ILE A 54 -0.59 -12.55 -7.57
N CYS A 55 -1.50 -12.94 -6.70
CA CYS A 55 -1.29 -14.08 -5.80
C CYS A 55 -1.03 -15.37 -6.56
N ARG A 56 -1.73 -15.59 -7.67
CA ARG A 56 -1.53 -16.73 -8.55
C ARG A 56 -0.20 -16.67 -9.29
N GLU A 57 0.16 -15.48 -9.78
CA GLU A 57 1.40 -15.28 -10.53
C GLU A 57 2.64 -15.61 -9.70
N VAL A 58 2.66 -15.20 -8.44
CA VAL A 58 3.78 -15.50 -7.54
C VAL A 58 3.58 -16.79 -6.74
N ASN A 59 2.46 -17.46 -6.92
CA ASN A 59 2.09 -18.65 -6.14
C ASN A 59 2.20 -18.39 -4.64
N ALA A 60 1.55 -17.33 -4.18
CA ALA A 60 1.62 -16.90 -2.78
C ALA A 60 1.00 -17.94 -1.84
N ASP A 61 1.64 -18.17 -0.71
CA ASP A 61 1.14 -19.03 0.37
C ASP A 61 0.43 -18.23 1.46
N ILE A 62 0.86 -16.99 1.64
CA ILE A 62 0.33 -16.07 2.64
C ILE A 62 0.08 -14.72 1.98
N PHE A 63 -1.12 -14.20 2.13
CA PHE A 63 -1.47 -12.85 1.69
C PHE A 63 -1.58 -11.94 2.92
N VAL A 64 -0.81 -10.86 2.94
CA VAL A 64 -0.76 -9.93 4.06
C VAL A 64 -1.38 -8.61 3.64
N ILE A 65 -2.33 -8.12 4.43
CA ILE A 65 -3.06 -6.89 4.16
C ILE A 65 -3.39 -6.16 5.47
N GLY A 66 -3.68 -4.86 5.41
CA GLY A 66 -4.11 -4.09 6.57
C GLY A 66 -5.52 -4.46 7.02
N GLU A 67 -5.82 -4.22 8.29
CA GLU A 67 -7.14 -4.53 8.88
C GLU A 67 -8.29 -3.70 8.31
N ASP A 68 -7.97 -2.58 7.64
CA ASP A 68 -8.92 -1.70 6.97
C ASP A 68 -9.32 -2.18 5.56
N TRP A 69 -8.88 -3.37 5.19
CA TRP A 69 -9.11 -3.95 3.87
C TRP A 69 -10.58 -4.06 3.49
N GLY A 70 -11.44 -4.39 4.46
CA GLY A 70 -12.88 -4.41 4.26
C GLY A 70 -13.39 -5.62 3.49
N ARG A 71 -14.72 -5.63 3.27
CA ARG A 71 -15.44 -6.75 2.62
C ARG A 71 -15.86 -6.41 1.20
N LYS A 72 -14.95 -5.91 0.40
CA LYS A 72 -15.21 -5.64 -1.01
C LYS A 72 -15.17 -6.94 -1.82
N PRO A 73 -15.86 -7.03 -2.97
CA PRO A 73 -15.91 -8.26 -3.77
C PRO A 73 -14.55 -8.82 -4.13
N HIS A 74 -13.61 -7.97 -4.53
CA HIS A 74 -12.24 -8.41 -4.88
C HIS A 74 -11.46 -8.97 -3.69
N ASN A 75 -11.79 -8.53 -2.47
CA ASN A 75 -11.20 -9.07 -1.25
C ASN A 75 -11.78 -10.43 -0.91
N GLN A 76 -13.07 -10.60 -1.11
CA GLN A 76 -13.75 -11.86 -0.88
C GLN A 76 -13.22 -12.96 -1.79
N ASP A 77 -12.96 -12.65 -3.05
CA ASP A 77 -12.38 -13.60 -4.00
C ASP A 77 -11.01 -14.11 -3.54
N VAL A 78 -10.18 -13.24 -2.99
CA VAL A 78 -8.87 -13.62 -2.45
C VAL A 78 -9.04 -14.53 -1.23
N GLU A 79 -9.91 -14.18 -0.29
CA GLU A 79 -10.17 -15.01 0.89
C GLU A 79 -10.67 -16.41 0.50
N ASN A 80 -11.62 -16.49 -0.43
CA ASN A 80 -12.15 -17.77 -0.91
C ASN A 80 -11.04 -18.62 -1.56
N TYR A 81 -10.23 -18.03 -2.41
CA TYR A 81 -9.13 -18.73 -3.07
C TYR A 81 -8.13 -19.29 -2.05
N PHE A 82 -7.71 -18.49 -1.07
CA PHE A 82 -6.75 -18.92 -0.06
C PHE A 82 -7.33 -20.01 0.84
N ASN A 83 -8.59 -19.89 1.22
CA ASN A 83 -9.27 -20.92 2.02
C ASN A 83 -9.38 -22.24 1.28
N GLU A 84 -9.73 -22.22 0.00
CA GLU A 84 -9.86 -23.42 -0.84
C GLU A 84 -8.52 -24.16 -1.01
N HIS A 85 -7.41 -23.44 -1.00
CA HIS A 85 -6.07 -24.00 -1.21
C HIS A 85 -5.29 -24.25 0.08
N GLY A 86 -5.93 -24.11 1.24
CA GLY A 86 -5.28 -24.31 2.53
C GLY A 86 -4.22 -23.26 2.85
N LYS A 87 -4.35 -22.10 2.25
CA LYS A 87 -3.43 -20.96 2.44
C LYS A 87 -4.01 -19.94 3.43
N LYS A 88 -3.23 -18.93 3.80
CA LYS A 88 -3.60 -17.97 4.84
C LYS A 88 -3.71 -16.55 4.30
N VAL A 89 -4.72 -15.82 4.80
CA VAL A 89 -4.79 -14.35 4.70
C VAL A 89 -4.53 -13.80 6.10
N VAL A 90 -3.54 -12.93 6.23
CA VAL A 90 -3.15 -12.31 7.50
C VAL A 90 -3.46 -10.82 7.45
N GLN A 91 -4.27 -10.35 8.39
CA GLN A 91 -4.56 -8.93 8.54
C GLN A 91 -3.69 -8.33 9.63
N ILE A 92 -2.99 -7.24 9.30
CA ILE A 92 -2.14 -6.51 10.23
C ILE A 92 -2.95 -5.36 10.82
N LYS A 93 -2.84 -5.18 12.14
CA LYS A 93 -3.52 -4.08 12.83
C LYS A 93 -3.04 -2.74 12.32
N TYR A 94 -3.99 -1.81 12.17
CA TYR A 94 -3.71 -0.43 11.83
C TYR A 94 -2.78 0.20 12.88
N ASN A 95 -1.74 0.91 12.41
CA ASN A 95 -0.85 1.65 13.29
C ASN A 95 -1.35 3.09 13.42
N PRO A 96 -1.94 3.49 14.58
CA PRO A 96 -2.47 4.83 14.74
C PRO A 96 -1.39 5.92 14.86
N ARG A 97 -0.13 5.55 15.05
CA ARG A 97 0.98 6.50 15.20
C ARG A 97 1.33 7.18 13.88
N ASN A 98 1.24 6.44 12.77
CA ASN A 98 1.61 6.95 11.46
C ASN A 98 0.56 6.59 10.41
N SER A 99 0.20 7.57 9.58
CA SER A 99 -0.57 7.38 8.37
C SER A 99 -0.14 8.42 7.36
N SER A 100 -0.35 8.15 6.07
CA SER A 100 -0.06 9.11 5.01
C SER A 100 -0.80 10.44 5.25
N THR A 101 -2.04 10.37 5.69
CA THR A 101 -2.85 11.55 6.01
C THR A 101 -2.24 12.36 7.15
N LYS A 102 -1.83 11.70 8.25
CA LYS A 102 -1.20 12.38 9.38
C LYS A 102 0.13 13.04 8.99
N ILE A 103 0.94 12.36 8.19
CA ILE A 103 2.21 12.88 7.70
C ILE A 103 1.97 14.10 6.81
N LYS A 104 1.02 14.04 5.90
CA LYS A 104 0.65 15.17 5.04
C LYS A 104 0.17 16.36 5.86
N GLN A 105 -0.68 16.15 6.85
CA GLN A 105 -1.17 17.20 7.72
C GLN A 105 -0.05 17.85 8.54
N ALA A 106 0.87 17.05 9.07
CA ALA A 106 2.02 17.55 9.81
C ALA A 106 2.94 18.40 8.92
N ALA A 107 3.19 17.97 7.68
CA ALA A 107 3.99 18.70 6.71
C ALA A 107 3.35 20.05 6.35
N ILE A 108 2.02 20.08 6.14
CA ILE A 108 1.28 21.32 5.85
C ILE A 108 1.37 22.30 7.03
N LYS A 109 1.16 21.82 8.26
CA LYS A 109 1.26 22.65 9.47
C LYS A 109 2.66 23.24 9.62
N GLN A 110 3.69 22.45 9.39
CA GLN A 110 5.07 22.92 9.48
C GLN A 110 5.37 24.00 8.46
N PHE A 111 4.89 23.84 7.23
CA PHE A 111 5.05 24.82 6.15
C PHE A 111 4.36 26.14 6.52
N GLN A 112 3.13 26.11 6.98
CA GLN A 112 2.38 27.28 7.41
C GLN A 112 3.08 28.00 8.57
N LYS A 113 3.56 27.26 9.56
CA LYS A 113 4.29 27.80 10.72
C LYS A 113 5.57 28.52 10.26
N ASN A 114 6.32 27.98 9.32
CA ASN A 114 7.51 28.59 8.77
C ASN A 114 7.20 29.88 8.01
N GLN A 115 6.10 29.93 7.27
CA GLN A 115 5.65 31.14 6.59
C GLN A 115 5.26 32.23 7.56
N ASP A 116 4.53 31.91 8.61
CA ASP A 116 4.14 32.86 9.64
C ASP A 116 5.36 33.43 10.37
N ALA A 117 6.36 32.60 10.66
CA ALA A 117 7.62 33.05 11.24
C ALA A 117 8.36 34.03 10.32
N LYS A 118 8.40 33.79 9.01
CA LYS A 118 8.97 34.73 8.03
C LYS A 118 8.25 36.05 7.98
N ARG A 119 6.93 36.07 8.10
CA ARG A 119 6.13 37.30 8.13
C ARG A 119 6.40 38.14 9.38
N LYS A 120 6.77 37.51 10.47
CA LYS A 120 7.05 38.18 11.76
C LYS A 120 8.45 38.78 11.85
N THR A 121 9.34 38.49 10.91
CA THR A 121 10.73 38.93 10.94
C THR A 121 11.01 40.20 10.15
N VAL A 122 9.99 40.90 9.75
CA VAL A 122 10.14 42.19 9.03
C VAL A 122 10.56 43.30 9.97
#